data_304468b385c2825d1f30998e9b54c3b2
#
_entry.id   304468b385c2825d1f30998e9b54c3b2
#
_cell.length_a   1.000
_cell.length_b   1.000
_cell.length_c   1.000
_cell.angle_alpha   90.00
_cell.angle_beta   90.00
_cell.angle_gamma   90.00
#
_symmetry.space_group_name_H-M   'P 1'
#
loop_
_entity.id
_entity.type
_entity.pdbx_description
1 polymer ?
#
loop_
_entity_poly.entity_id
_entity_poly.type
_entity_poly.pdbx_seq_one_letter_code
_entity_poly.pdbx_strand_id
1 'polypeptide(L)'
;MTAVLAYVRVSTSEQNNEAQRHAISQRYNIHEWFSDEATSGATKALQREGFKALHAYARKGDTVVVAAIDRLGRDTIDVLETVEALKAKGVTVVSMREGFDLSSPVGKAMLTMLAAVAELERANIKARQMAGIERARAQGKKLGAPKVIDDQAVAVWRKENKASIADTAKHWGISTAAVKRACRVLRVPQGAAV
;
A
#
# COMPACT_ATOMS: atom_id res chain seq x y z
N MET A 1 -9.04 18.61 -30.89
CA MET A 1 -10.12 18.89 -29.90
C MET A 1 -9.62 18.38 -28.58
N THR A 2 -9.72 19.18 -27.54
CA THR A 2 -9.38 18.80 -26.16
C THR A 2 -10.60 18.12 -25.52
N ALA A 3 -10.44 16.89 -25.01
CA ALA A 3 -11.50 16.16 -24.36
C ALA A 3 -11.46 16.34 -22.84
N VAL A 4 -12.62 16.30 -22.20
CA VAL A 4 -12.74 16.23 -20.74
C VAL A 4 -13.05 14.78 -20.37
N LEU A 5 -12.14 14.15 -19.63
CA LEU A 5 -12.24 12.76 -19.16
C LEU A 5 -12.56 12.77 -17.68
N ALA A 6 -13.36 11.85 -17.21
CA ALA A 6 -13.63 11.73 -15.78
C ALA A 6 -13.14 10.40 -15.24
N TYR A 7 -12.57 10.43 -14.04
CA TYR A 7 -12.21 9.22 -13.31
C TYR A 7 -12.93 9.15 -11.96
N VAL A 8 -13.55 8.01 -11.69
CA VAL A 8 -14.24 7.73 -10.44
C VAL A 8 -13.69 6.43 -9.82
N ARG A 9 -13.60 6.40 -8.49
CA ARG A 9 -13.23 5.21 -7.74
C ARG A 9 -14.22 4.96 -6.62
N VAL A 10 -14.75 3.74 -6.57
CA VAL A 10 -15.72 3.33 -5.55
C VAL A 10 -15.21 2.09 -4.82
N SER A 11 -15.36 2.09 -3.49
CA SER A 11 -14.91 0.98 -2.66
C SER A 11 -15.96 -0.14 -2.54
N THR A 12 -17.28 0.16 -2.51
CA THR A 12 -18.32 -0.88 -2.31
C THR A 12 -19.76 -0.45 -2.49
N SER A 13 -20.11 0.81 -2.77
CA SER A 13 -21.53 1.20 -2.94
C SER A 13 -21.79 1.95 -4.23
N GLU A 14 -22.76 1.46 -5.00
CA GLU A 14 -23.26 2.09 -6.23
C GLU A 14 -23.68 3.55 -6.00
N GLN A 15 -24.29 3.86 -4.86
CA GLN A 15 -24.72 5.22 -4.48
C GLN A 15 -23.57 6.25 -4.50
N ASN A 16 -22.35 5.85 -4.10
CA ASN A 16 -21.19 6.75 -4.12
C ASN A 16 -20.68 7.02 -5.55
N ASN A 17 -20.88 6.10 -6.49
CA ASN A 17 -20.49 6.28 -7.88
C ASN A 17 -21.41 7.29 -8.58
N GLU A 18 -22.72 7.12 -8.43
CA GLU A 18 -23.71 8.03 -9.02
C GLU A 18 -23.58 9.46 -8.49
N ALA A 19 -23.38 9.63 -7.19
CA ALA A 19 -23.17 10.94 -6.58
C ALA A 19 -21.91 11.64 -7.13
N GLN A 20 -20.80 10.91 -7.30
CA GLN A 20 -19.58 11.46 -7.91
C GLN A 20 -19.80 11.84 -9.37
N ARG A 21 -20.42 10.94 -10.16
CA ARG A 21 -20.76 11.21 -11.58
C ARG A 21 -21.67 12.39 -11.71
N HIS A 22 -22.72 12.47 -10.91
CA HIS A 22 -23.67 13.58 -10.92
C HIS A 22 -22.99 14.92 -10.62
N ALA A 23 -22.18 14.98 -9.56
CA ALA A 23 -21.43 16.19 -9.20
C ALA A 23 -20.48 16.66 -10.30
N ILE A 24 -19.77 15.72 -10.95
CA ILE A 24 -18.86 16.03 -12.08
C ILE A 24 -19.65 16.51 -13.28
N SER A 25 -20.75 15.83 -13.67
CA SER A 25 -21.57 16.17 -14.85
C SER A 25 -22.25 17.51 -14.74
N GLN A 26 -22.51 18.00 -13.52
CA GLN A 26 -23.08 19.36 -13.34
C GLN A 26 -22.12 20.49 -13.75
N ARG A 27 -20.80 20.22 -13.76
CA ARG A 27 -19.78 21.26 -14.03
C ARG A 27 -19.01 21.05 -15.31
N TYR A 28 -18.93 19.80 -15.78
CA TYR A 28 -18.13 19.42 -16.94
C TYR A 28 -18.95 18.56 -17.90
N ASN A 29 -18.83 18.87 -19.20
CA ASN A 29 -19.33 17.98 -20.25
C ASN A 29 -18.28 16.89 -20.50
N ILE A 30 -18.52 15.70 -19.96
CA ILE A 30 -17.57 14.58 -19.97
C ILE A 30 -17.64 13.82 -21.30
N HIS A 31 -16.51 13.70 -21.96
CA HIS A 31 -16.36 12.94 -23.19
C HIS A 31 -16.31 11.43 -22.93
N GLU A 32 -15.54 11.01 -21.91
CA GLU A 32 -15.39 9.58 -21.57
C GLU A 32 -15.23 9.39 -20.05
N TRP A 33 -15.78 8.29 -19.53
CA TRP A 33 -15.76 7.95 -18.13
C TRP A 33 -14.90 6.72 -17.89
N PHE A 34 -14.03 6.77 -16.90
CA PHE A 34 -13.22 5.67 -16.42
C PHE A 34 -13.52 5.40 -14.97
N SER A 35 -13.62 4.13 -14.61
CA SER A 35 -13.93 3.73 -13.23
C SER A 35 -13.15 2.52 -12.78
N ASP A 36 -12.85 2.50 -11.48
CA ASP A 36 -12.37 1.32 -10.78
C ASP A 36 -13.34 1.00 -9.64
N GLU A 37 -13.98 -0.18 -9.74
CA GLU A 37 -14.95 -0.67 -8.77
C GLU A 37 -14.29 -1.68 -7.84
N ALA A 38 -14.72 -1.72 -6.57
CA ALA A 38 -14.25 -2.65 -5.54
C ALA A 38 -12.71 -2.73 -5.39
N THR A 39 -11.99 -1.74 -5.94
CA THR A 39 -10.53 -1.72 -5.87
C THR A 39 -10.07 -1.19 -4.52
N SER A 40 -9.27 -2.00 -3.81
CA SER A 40 -8.65 -1.61 -2.55
C SER A 40 -7.92 -0.27 -2.69
N GLY A 41 -8.15 0.65 -1.76
CA GLY A 41 -7.38 1.90 -1.68
C GLY A 41 -5.87 1.68 -1.55
N ALA A 42 -5.41 0.46 -1.22
CA ALA A 42 -4.00 0.10 -1.12
C ALA A 42 -3.30 -0.06 -2.48
N THR A 43 -4.05 -0.24 -3.59
CA THR A 43 -3.46 -0.39 -4.94
C THR A 43 -3.06 0.97 -5.50
N LYS A 44 -1.82 1.10 -6.03
CA LYS A 44 -1.37 2.32 -6.72
C LYS A 44 -2.28 2.66 -7.89
N ALA A 45 -2.54 3.96 -8.12
CA ALA A 45 -3.46 4.40 -9.17
C ALA A 45 -3.07 3.87 -10.56
N LEU A 46 -1.82 4.00 -10.95
CA LEU A 46 -1.30 3.51 -12.23
C LEU A 46 -1.33 1.97 -12.40
N GLN A 47 -1.68 1.22 -11.36
CA GLN A 47 -1.84 -0.24 -11.40
C GLN A 47 -3.31 -0.67 -11.50
N ARG A 48 -4.26 0.26 -11.30
CA ARG A 48 -5.70 0.01 -11.40
C ARG A 48 -6.12 -0.08 -12.87
N GLU A 49 -7.00 -1.01 -13.21
CA GLU A 49 -7.39 -1.26 -14.60
C GLU A 49 -8.07 -0.05 -15.26
N GLY A 50 -9.05 0.56 -14.58
CA GLY A 50 -9.74 1.75 -15.09
C GLY A 50 -8.80 2.95 -15.23
N PHE A 51 -7.86 3.13 -14.28
CA PHE A 51 -6.89 4.20 -14.39
C PHE A 51 -5.84 3.98 -15.49
N LYS A 52 -5.41 2.73 -15.71
CA LYS A 52 -4.55 2.37 -16.86
C LYS A 52 -5.23 2.70 -18.18
N ALA A 53 -6.51 2.33 -18.30
CA ALA A 53 -7.30 2.64 -19.50
C ALA A 53 -7.39 4.15 -19.73
N LEU A 54 -7.69 4.93 -18.68
CA LEU A 54 -7.68 6.39 -18.73
C LEU A 54 -6.31 6.91 -19.16
N HIS A 55 -5.23 6.46 -18.50
CA HIS A 55 -3.88 6.92 -18.83
C HIS A 55 -3.49 6.57 -20.26
N ALA A 56 -3.88 5.41 -20.79
CA ALA A 56 -3.64 5.03 -22.17
C ALA A 56 -4.43 5.89 -23.17
N TYR A 57 -5.68 6.20 -22.84
CA TYR A 57 -6.61 6.98 -23.68
C TYR A 57 -6.26 8.46 -23.75
N ALA A 58 -5.90 9.07 -22.62
CA ALA A 58 -5.64 10.50 -22.48
C ALA A 58 -4.50 11.00 -23.39
N ARG A 59 -4.72 12.14 -24.04
CA ARG A 59 -3.83 12.77 -25.00
C ARG A 59 -3.44 14.17 -24.54
N LYS A 60 -2.40 14.71 -25.14
CA LYS A 60 -1.95 16.11 -24.91
C LYS A 60 -3.11 17.08 -25.11
N GLY A 61 -3.33 17.94 -24.13
CA GLY A 61 -4.38 18.95 -24.09
C GLY A 61 -5.69 18.47 -23.43
N ASP A 62 -5.87 17.18 -23.18
CA ASP A 62 -7.05 16.68 -22.46
C ASP A 62 -7.04 17.12 -21.00
N THR A 63 -8.23 17.13 -20.40
CA THR A 63 -8.42 17.40 -18.97
C THR A 63 -9.01 16.18 -18.28
N VAL A 64 -8.35 15.71 -17.23
CA VAL A 64 -8.86 14.66 -16.34
C VAL A 64 -9.49 15.30 -15.12
N VAL A 65 -10.76 15.01 -14.87
CA VAL A 65 -11.52 15.51 -13.73
C VAL A 65 -11.76 14.38 -12.74
N VAL A 66 -11.51 14.64 -11.45
CA VAL A 66 -11.80 13.74 -10.35
C VAL A 66 -12.63 14.45 -9.29
N ALA A 67 -13.44 13.71 -8.55
CA ALA A 67 -14.24 14.28 -7.46
C ALA A 67 -13.35 14.82 -6.31
N ALA A 68 -12.22 14.14 -6.04
CA ALA A 68 -11.30 14.51 -4.98
C ALA A 68 -9.91 13.87 -5.19
N ILE A 69 -8.87 14.46 -4.60
CA ILE A 69 -7.46 14.02 -4.72
C ILE A 69 -7.28 12.55 -4.29
N ASP A 70 -8.00 12.09 -3.27
CA ASP A 70 -7.91 10.72 -2.76
C ASP A 70 -8.37 9.64 -3.76
N ARG A 71 -8.93 10.05 -4.89
CA ARG A 71 -9.23 9.15 -6.02
C ARG A 71 -7.97 8.83 -6.84
N LEU A 72 -7.01 9.75 -6.90
CA LEU A 72 -5.80 9.68 -7.74
C LEU A 72 -4.66 8.85 -7.14
N GLY A 73 -4.79 8.34 -5.93
CA GLY A 73 -3.73 7.54 -5.33
C GLY A 73 -4.15 6.86 -4.03
N ARG A 74 -3.29 5.96 -3.55
CA ARG A 74 -3.43 5.30 -2.24
C ARG A 74 -2.91 6.17 -1.10
N ASP A 75 -1.95 7.03 -1.39
CA ASP A 75 -1.31 7.97 -0.48
C ASP A 75 -0.82 9.19 -1.28
N THR A 76 -0.34 10.20 -0.58
CA THR A 76 0.04 11.47 -1.21
C THR A 76 1.18 11.33 -2.21
N ILE A 77 2.11 10.40 -2.00
CA ILE A 77 3.22 10.14 -2.94
C ILE A 77 2.68 9.54 -4.23
N ASP A 78 1.78 8.56 -4.12
CA ASP A 78 1.12 7.95 -5.29
C ASP A 78 0.28 8.96 -6.08
N VAL A 79 -0.38 9.91 -5.40
CA VAL A 79 -1.08 11.03 -6.05
C VAL A 79 -0.11 11.91 -6.83
N LEU A 80 1.03 12.28 -6.24
CA LEU A 80 2.08 13.06 -6.92
C LEU A 80 2.60 12.34 -8.17
N GLU A 81 2.98 11.06 -8.04
CA GLU A 81 3.45 10.24 -9.16
C GLU A 81 2.39 10.19 -10.28
N THR A 82 1.12 10.05 -9.92
CA THR A 82 0.00 9.98 -10.84
C THR A 82 -0.23 11.29 -11.58
N VAL A 83 -0.22 12.42 -10.87
CA VAL A 83 -0.38 13.75 -11.48
C VAL A 83 0.80 14.08 -12.39
N GLU A 84 2.03 13.78 -11.98
CA GLU A 84 3.22 14.00 -12.82
C GLU A 84 3.20 13.12 -14.08
N ALA A 85 2.72 11.87 -14.00
CA ALA A 85 2.58 10.98 -15.14
C ALA A 85 1.58 11.53 -16.18
N LEU A 86 0.44 12.06 -15.74
CA LEU A 86 -0.54 12.69 -16.61
C LEU A 86 0.01 14.01 -17.20
N LYS A 87 0.66 14.83 -16.36
CA LYS A 87 1.28 16.09 -16.80
C LYS A 87 2.38 15.89 -17.84
N ALA A 88 3.20 14.82 -17.69
CA ALA A 88 4.22 14.47 -18.69
C ALA A 88 3.63 14.16 -20.06
N LYS A 89 2.37 13.72 -20.13
CA LYS A 89 1.59 13.56 -21.37
C LYS A 89 0.95 14.87 -21.85
N GLY A 90 1.09 15.97 -21.10
CA GLY A 90 0.43 17.24 -21.38
C GLY A 90 -1.06 17.26 -21.06
N VAL A 91 -1.49 16.44 -20.09
CA VAL A 91 -2.87 16.34 -19.60
C VAL A 91 -3.02 17.19 -18.35
N THR A 92 -4.06 18.00 -18.29
CA THR A 92 -4.45 18.79 -17.11
C THR A 92 -5.22 17.90 -16.13
N VAL A 93 -4.99 18.05 -14.82
CA VAL A 93 -5.69 17.29 -13.78
C VAL A 93 -6.42 18.23 -12.85
N VAL A 94 -7.74 18.10 -12.76
CA VAL A 94 -8.60 18.94 -11.92
C VAL A 94 -9.26 18.11 -10.84
N SER A 95 -9.13 18.55 -9.59
CA SER A 95 -9.89 18.03 -8.47
C SER A 95 -11.03 18.98 -8.10
N MET A 96 -12.25 18.45 -8.08
CA MET A 96 -13.45 19.28 -7.82
C MET A 96 -13.56 19.71 -6.36
N ARG A 97 -13.29 18.80 -5.43
CA ARG A 97 -13.40 19.10 -3.99
C ARG A 97 -12.39 20.15 -3.55
N GLU A 98 -11.18 20.06 -4.05
CA GLU A 98 -10.11 21.02 -3.75
C GLU A 98 -10.22 22.29 -4.60
N GLY A 99 -10.95 22.24 -5.70
CA GLY A 99 -11.32 23.42 -6.50
C GLY A 99 -10.20 23.99 -7.37
N PHE A 100 -9.15 23.23 -7.66
CA PHE A 100 -8.03 23.71 -8.48
C PHE A 100 -7.40 22.65 -9.39
N ASP A 101 -6.65 23.16 -10.37
CA ASP A 101 -5.82 22.36 -11.27
C ASP A 101 -4.56 21.87 -10.55
N LEU A 102 -4.47 20.55 -10.34
CA LEU A 102 -3.34 19.89 -9.70
C LEU A 102 -2.06 19.92 -10.54
N SER A 103 -2.19 20.09 -11.86
CA SER A 103 -1.06 20.19 -12.78
C SER A 103 -0.46 21.60 -12.85
N SER A 104 -1.14 22.59 -12.27
CA SER A 104 -0.63 23.96 -12.17
C SER A 104 0.56 24.07 -11.19
N PRO A 105 1.38 25.14 -11.28
CA PRO A 105 2.45 25.38 -10.30
C PRO A 105 1.95 25.44 -8.84
N VAL A 106 0.80 26.06 -8.62
CA VAL A 106 0.16 26.15 -7.29
C VAL A 106 -0.32 24.79 -6.82
N GLY A 107 -1.00 24.03 -7.70
CA GLY A 107 -1.44 22.66 -7.41
C GLY A 107 -0.27 21.74 -7.05
N LYS A 108 0.84 21.83 -7.81
CA LYS A 108 2.07 21.09 -7.51
C LYS A 108 2.66 21.45 -6.14
N ALA A 109 2.74 22.74 -5.82
CA ALA A 109 3.24 23.19 -4.53
C ALA A 109 2.37 22.66 -3.37
N MET A 110 1.04 22.68 -3.51
CA MET A 110 0.11 22.13 -2.53
C MET A 110 0.27 20.60 -2.37
N LEU A 111 0.38 19.86 -3.48
CA LEU A 111 0.62 18.41 -3.41
C LEU A 111 1.95 18.10 -2.72
N THR A 112 3.00 18.86 -3.00
CA THR A 112 4.32 18.70 -2.36
C THR A 112 4.23 18.96 -0.86
N MET A 113 3.49 19.99 -0.43
CA MET A 113 3.26 20.28 0.97
C MET A 113 2.49 19.16 1.67
N LEU A 114 1.43 18.63 1.04
CA LEU A 114 0.68 17.49 1.56
C LEU A 114 1.56 16.23 1.67
N ALA A 115 2.44 15.98 0.69
CA ALA A 115 3.40 14.88 0.76
C ALA A 115 4.35 15.02 1.95
N ALA A 116 4.90 16.22 2.18
CA ALA A 116 5.78 16.47 3.32
C ALA A 116 5.07 16.24 4.66
N VAL A 117 3.82 16.69 4.79
CA VAL A 117 3.00 16.43 5.99
C VAL A 117 2.76 14.94 6.19
N ALA A 118 2.41 14.21 5.12
CA ALA A 118 2.19 12.77 5.19
C ALA A 118 3.47 11.99 5.58
N GLU A 119 4.65 12.43 5.13
CA GLU A 119 5.93 11.85 5.53
C GLU A 119 6.23 12.10 7.01
N LEU A 120 5.97 13.32 7.51
CA LEU A 120 6.09 13.64 8.93
C LEU A 120 5.17 12.79 9.80
N GLU A 121 3.92 12.60 9.39
CA GLU A 121 2.99 11.72 10.10
C GLU A 121 3.48 10.28 10.16
N ARG A 122 3.99 9.74 9.04
CA ARG A 122 4.58 8.38 8.99
C ARG A 122 5.80 8.26 9.89
N ALA A 123 6.68 9.26 9.88
CA ALA A 123 7.86 9.29 10.76
C ALA A 123 7.45 9.30 12.23
N ASN A 124 6.45 10.09 12.60
CA ASN A 124 5.91 10.16 13.97
C ASN A 124 5.25 8.84 14.41
N ILE A 125 4.51 8.17 13.52
CA ILE A 125 3.92 6.85 13.79
C ILE A 125 5.03 5.83 14.02
N LYS A 126 6.05 5.79 13.15
CA LYS A 126 7.20 4.89 13.27
C LYS A 126 7.98 5.12 14.57
N ALA A 127 8.23 6.37 14.92
CA ALA A 127 8.90 6.72 16.17
C ALA A 127 8.11 6.23 17.40
N ARG A 128 6.80 6.44 17.42
CA ARG A 128 5.91 5.93 18.50
C ARG A 128 5.90 4.39 18.57
N GLN A 129 5.89 3.71 17.43
CA GLN A 129 5.97 2.24 17.38
C GLN A 129 7.32 1.75 17.93
N MET A 130 8.43 2.37 17.53
CA MET A 130 9.77 2.00 18.03
C MET A 130 9.88 2.21 19.55
N ALA A 131 9.44 3.33 20.06
CA ALA A 131 9.41 3.60 21.51
C ALA A 131 8.53 2.58 22.27
N GLY A 132 7.42 2.15 21.68
CA GLY A 132 6.56 1.09 22.21
C GLY A 132 7.26 -0.27 22.26
N ILE A 133 7.97 -0.64 21.20
CA ILE A 133 8.76 -1.88 21.10
C ILE A 133 9.91 -1.87 22.13
N GLU A 134 10.63 -0.77 22.26
CA GLU A 134 11.72 -0.64 23.23
C GLU A 134 11.21 -0.75 24.67
N ARG A 135 10.09 -0.09 24.98
CA ARG A 135 9.43 -0.21 26.29
C ARG A 135 9.01 -1.66 26.59
N ALA A 136 8.42 -2.35 25.60
CA ALA A 136 8.02 -3.74 25.77
C ALA A 136 9.24 -4.66 25.97
N ARG A 137 10.35 -4.42 25.26
CA ARG A 137 11.61 -5.14 25.47
C ARG A 137 12.20 -4.89 26.88
N ALA A 138 12.21 -3.65 27.32
CA ALA A 138 12.67 -3.29 28.67
C ALA A 138 11.82 -3.95 29.77
N GLN A 139 10.54 -4.20 29.51
CA GLN A 139 9.64 -4.93 30.38
C GLN A 139 9.76 -6.47 30.28
N GLY A 140 10.73 -6.98 29.50
CA GLY A 140 10.92 -8.42 29.29
C GLY A 140 9.81 -9.10 28.47
N LYS A 141 8.93 -8.35 27.82
CA LYS A 141 7.86 -8.91 26.98
C LYS A 141 8.45 -9.55 25.72
N LYS A 142 8.07 -10.79 25.45
CA LYS A 142 8.40 -11.46 24.19
C LYS A 142 7.63 -10.79 23.05
N LEU A 143 8.37 -10.25 22.08
CA LEU A 143 7.82 -9.61 20.88
C LEU A 143 7.76 -10.63 19.73
N GLY A 144 6.72 -10.54 18.91
CA GLY A 144 6.47 -11.43 17.76
C GLY A 144 5.40 -12.49 18.06
N ALA A 145 5.15 -13.33 17.07
CA ALA A 145 4.18 -14.41 17.20
C ALA A 145 4.62 -15.42 18.29
N PRO A 146 3.68 -15.94 19.08
CA PRO A 146 3.98 -17.00 20.04
C PRO A 146 4.64 -18.19 19.33
N LYS A 147 5.68 -18.74 19.96
CA LYS A 147 6.35 -19.92 19.42
C LYS A 147 5.47 -21.13 19.66
N VAL A 148 4.82 -21.63 18.62
CA VAL A 148 3.87 -22.75 18.68
C VAL A 148 4.61 -24.11 18.71
N ILE A 149 5.89 -24.12 18.37
CA ILE A 149 6.67 -25.34 18.18
C ILE A 149 7.80 -25.39 19.19
N ASP A 150 7.91 -26.52 19.85
CA ASP A 150 9.05 -26.85 20.72
C ASP A 150 10.26 -27.26 19.87
N ASP A 151 11.23 -26.34 19.73
CA ASP A 151 12.46 -26.58 18.96
C ASP A 151 13.24 -27.79 19.50
N GLN A 152 13.19 -28.03 20.81
CA GLN A 152 13.90 -29.13 21.44
C GLN A 152 13.26 -30.47 21.05
N ALA A 153 11.94 -30.57 21.09
CA ALA A 153 11.21 -31.74 20.65
C ALA A 153 11.46 -32.06 19.17
N VAL A 154 11.44 -31.06 18.31
CA VAL A 154 11.74 -31.22 16.85
C VAL A 154 13.17 -31.76 16.66
N ALA A 155 14.14 -31.19 17.37
CA ALA A 155 15.55 -31.55 17.17
C ALA A 155 15.87 -32.95 17.75
N VAL A 156 15.26 -33.31 18.88
CA VAL A 156 15.39 -34.67 19.51
C VAL A 156 14.75 -35.70 18.57
N TRP A 157 13.50 -35.50 18.16
CA TRP A 157 12.82 -36.40 17.23
C TRP A 157 13.62 -36.66 15.96
N ARG A 158 14.17 -35.58 15.35
CA ARG A 158 15.01 -35.72 14.15
C ARG A 158 16.25 -36.59 14.39
N LYS A 159 16.90 -36.43 15.55
CA LYS A 159 18.10 -37.18 15.90
C LYS A 159 17.79 -38.66 16.11
N GLU A 160 16.74 -38.97 16.86
CA GLU A 160 16.31 -40.34 17.18
C GLU A 160 15.90 -41.11 15.93
N ASN A 161 15.15 -40.45 15.02
CA ASN A 161 14.67 -41.08 13.79
C ASN A 161 15.67 -40.97 12.62
N LYS A 162 16.86 -40.40 12.83
CA LYS A 162 17.88 -40.14 11.78
C LYS A 162 17.27 -39.47 10.52
N ALA A 163 16.23 -38.65 10.71
CA ALA A 163 15.41 -38.11 9.66
C ALA A 163 16.13 -36.96 8.92
N SER A 164 15.84 -36.81 7.62
CA SER A 164 16.30 -35.66 6.86
C SER A 164 15.60 -34.38 7.33
N ILE A 165 16.11 -33.19 6.95
CA ILE A 165 15.45 -31.91 7.22
C ILE A 165 14.07 -31.86 6.55
N ALA A 166 13.95 -32.43 5.35
CA ALA A 166 12.71 -32.46 4.60
C ALA A 166 11.65 -33.35 5.26
N ASP A 167 12.05 -34.56 5.70
CA ASP A 167 11.15 -35.50 6.38
C ASP A 167 10.69 -34.95 7.73
N THR A 168 11.61 -34.32 8.48
CA THR A 168 11.28 -33.65 9.74
C THR A 168 10.28 -32.51 9.53
N ALA A 169 10.48 -31.69 8.48
CA ALA A 169 9.58 -30.61 8.13
C ALA A 169 8.18 -31.14 7.80
N LYS A 170 8.09 -32.23 7.05
CA LYS A 170 6.84 -32.90 6.70
C LYS A 170 6.13 -33.49 7.91
N HIS A 171 6.88 -34.19 8.79
CA HIS A 171 6.33 -34.81 10.00
C HIS A 171 5.71 -33.79 10.97
N TRP A 172 6.40 -32.66 11.17
CA TRP A 172 5.95 -31.62 12.11
C TRP A 172 5.07 -30.53 11.46
N GLY A 173 4.80 -30.60 10.16
CA GLY A 173 4.01 -29.60 9.45
C GLY A 173 4.66 -28.21 9.44
N ILE A 174 6.00 -28.11 9.43
CA ILE A 174 6.76 -26.87 9.54
C ILE A 174 7.72 -26.67 8.38
N SER A 175 8.20 -25.45 8.20
CA SER A 175 9.15 -25.15 7.12
C SER A 175 10.54 -25.78 7.42
N THR A 176 11.29 -26.11 6.37
CA THR A 176 12.68 -26.59 6.49
C THR A 176 13.59 -25.58 7.20
N ALA A 177 13.28 -24.27 7.09
CA ALA A 177 13.98 -23.21 7.83
C ALA A 177 13.71 -23.29 9.33
N ALA A 178 12.48 -23.66 9.76
CA ALA A 178 12.13 -23.87 11.15
C ALA A 178 12.89 -25.07 11.73
N VAL A 179 12.97 -26.19 10.99
CA VAL A 179 13.77 -27.37 11.40
C VAL A 179 15.24 -27.00 11.56
N LYS A 180 15.84 -26.25 10.63
CA LYS A 180 17.22 -25.79 10.74
C LYS A 180 17.47 -24.92 11.98
N ARG A 181 16.51 -24.05 12.34
CA ARG A 181 16.59 -23.25 13.57
C ARG A 181 16.51 -24.12 14.83
N ALA A 182 15.54 -25.02 14.88
CA ALA A 182 15.37 -25.98 16.00
C ALA A 182 16.64 -26.76 16.26
N CYS A 183 17.28 -27.29 15.20
CA CYS A 183 18.54 -28.05 15.34
C CYS A 183 19.76 -27.22 15.78
N ARG A 184 19.72 -25.88 15.64
CA ARG A 184 20.79 -25.00 16.17
C ARG A 184 20.77 -24.94 17.70
N VAL A 185 19.61 -25.00 18.30
CA VAL A 185 19.44 -24.90 19.78
C VAL A 185 20.19 -26.03 20.48
N LEU A 186 20.23 -27.22 19.91
CA LEU A 186 21.00 -28.35 20.47
C LEU A 186 22.52 -28.30 20.20
N ARG A 187 22.98 -27.40 19.32
CA ARG A 187 24.41 -27.23 19.03
C ARG A 187 25.12 -26.20 19.92
N VAL A 188 24.35 -25.40 20.66
CA VAL A 188 24.93 -24.48 21.66
C VAL A 188 25.10 -25.24 22.97
N PRO A 189 26.33 -25.42 23.50
CA PRO A 189 26.54 -26.01 24.80
C PRO A 189 25.81 -25.14 25.83
N GLN A 190 25.02 -25.76 26.71
CA GLN A 190 24.47 -25.11 27.90
C GLN A 190 25.65 -24.83 28.86
N GLY A 191 26.33 -23.71 28.67
CA GLY A 191 27.49 -23.39 29.49
C GLY A 191 28.25 -22.17 29.00
N ALA A 192 27.58 -21.01 28.91
CA ALA A 192 28.25 -19.72 28.94
C ALA A 192 27.22 -18.66 29.38
N ALA A 193 26.79 -18.78 30.65
CA ALA A 193 26.25 -17.69 31.41
C ALA A 193 27.36 -17.28 32.41
N VAL A 194 28.08 -16.19 32.05
CA VAL A 194 28.82 -15.36 32.99
C VAL A 194 28.39 -13.94 32.75
#